data_f7e3988c9176e89351d175bccd924e95
#
_entry.id   f7e3988c9176e89351d175bccd924e95
#
_cell.length_a   1.000
_cell.length_b   1.000
_cell.length_c   1.000
_cell.angle_alpha   90.00
_cell.angle_beta   90.00
_cell.angle_gamma   90.00
#
_symmetry.space_group_name_H-M   'P 1'
#
loop_
_entity.id
_entity.type
_entity.pdbx_description
1 polymer ?
#
loop_
_entity_poly.entity_id
_entity_poly.type
_entity_poly.pdbx_seq_one_letter_code
_entity_poly.pdbx_strand_id
1 'polypeptide(L)'
;MAHPLVRRMLLVVALLPAAAGAGQTATPGAASAPAPTWSDEEGNPAVPDFTSINLPTTLRLPRHKIAFRITHRFARPLGDGDFGDLAGDFFGFDSGAQVGFELRYGLRAGTQLGVYRTSDRTIQLFAQQDLLQQGRRPIGLAAFATFEGLDNLHAERSPGIALVASRTFGTHAAVYAMPGWVGNTNLIDAAGEENNSFILGLAGRLRLGEAYAVVGEAVPRIGGHRHQGTQVNFAFERRVGGHNFQINFGNALGSTLAQVARGGGAVRNANGGQGGEEGRQWYLGFNLTRKFY
;
A
#
# COMPACT_ATOMS: atom_id res chain seq x y z
N MET A 1 -32.54 -5.23 4.27
CA MET A 1 -32.34 -6.70 4.13
C MET A 1 -30.89 -6.92 3.76
N ALA A 2 -30.05 -7.43 4.66
CA ALA A 2 -28.61 -7.60 4.43
C ALA A 2 -28.35 -8.85 3.57
N HIS A 3 -27.56 -8.68 2.52
CA HIS A 3 -27.22 -9.71 1.54
C HIS A 3 -26.40 -10.85 2.19
N PRO A 4 -26.66 -12.13 1.91
CA PRO A 4 -26.06 -13.29 2.60
C PRO A 4 -24.53 -13.46 2.36
N LEU A 5 -23.92 -12.72 1.44
CA LEU A 5 -22.48 -12.78 1.15
C LEU A 5 -21.58 -12.15 2.24
N VAL A 6 -22.09 -11.20 3.03
CA VAL A 6 -21.33 -10.56 4.11
C VAL A 6 -21.07 -11.50 5.27
N ARG A 7 -21.93 -12.51 5.46
CA ARG A 7 -21.83 -13.48 6.58
C ARG A 7 -20.74 -14.55 6.38
N ARG A 8 -20.26 -14.75 5.14
CA ARG A 8 -19.22 -15.76 4.84
C ARG A 8 -17.79 -15.22 4.87
N MET A 9 -17.61 -13.92 4.80
CA MET A 9 -16.28 -13.29 4.76
C MET A 9 -15.67 -13.02 6.14
N LEU A 10 -16.49 -13.01 7.20
CA LEU A 10 -16.02 -12.81 8.60
C LEU A 10 -15.40 -14.07 9.23
N LEU A 11 -15.49 -15.25 8.58
CA LEU A 11 -15.04 -16.52 9.16
C LEU A 11 -13.59 -16.90 8.80
N VAL A 12 -12.92 -16.16 7.91
CA VAL A 12 -11.56 -16.54 7.47
C VAL A 12 -10.45 -15.92 8.34
N VAL A 13 -10.75 -14.93 9.15
CA VAL A 13 -9.74 -14.29 10.03
C VAL A 13 -9.59 -15.02 11.37
N ALA A 14 -10.49 -15.95 11.71
CA ALA A 14 -10.53 -16.61 13.03
C ALA A 14 -9.80 -17.97 13.12
N LEU A 15 -9.15 -18.44 12.07
CA LEU A 15 -8.44 -19.74 12.07
C LEU A 15 -6.92 -19.59 11.98
N LEU A 16 -6.34 -18.92 12.99
CA LEU A 16 -4.95 -19.19 13.38
C LEU A 16 -5.02 -20.19 14.54
N PRO A 17 -4.55 -21.44 14.42
CA PRO A 17 -4.57 -22.38 15.51
C PRO A 17 -3.71 -21.85 16.65
N ALA A 18 -4.32 -21.66 17.82
CA ALA A 18 -3.61 -21.64 19.08
C ALA A 18 -2.99 -23.04 19.23
N ALA A 19 -1.70 -23.18 18.99
CA ALA A 19 -0.97 -24.40 19.32
C ALA A 19 -1.04 -24.56 20.85
N ALA A 20 -1.90 -25.47 21.31
CA ALA A 20 -1.92 -25.94 22.67
C ALA A 20 -0.55 -26.58 22.96
N GLY A 21 0.17 -26.03 23.93
CA GLY A 21 1.45 -26.55 24.38
C GLY A 21 1.29 -27.94 24.99
N ALA A 22 1.75 -28.96 24.28
CA ALA A 22 2.14 -30.21 24.91
C ALA A 22 3.46 -29.96 25.63
N GLY A 23 3.47 -30.18 26.95
CA GLY A 23 4.66 -30.02 27.79
C GLY A 23 5.80 -30.88 27.29
N GLN A 24 6.84 -30.23 26.82
CA GLN A 24 8.14 -30.85 26.62
C GLN A 24 9.01 -30.55 27.86
N THR A 25 9.43 -31.60 28.53
CA THR A 25 10.42 -31.57 29.58
C THR A 25 11.67 -30.88 29.07
N ALA A 26 12.04 -29.77 29.70
CA ALA A 26 13.21 -28.99 29.38
C ALA A 26 14.49 -29.83 29.54
N THR A 27 15.21 -30.08 28.47
CA THR A 27 16.59 -30.49 28.46
C THR A 27 17.46 -29.24 28.72
N PRO A 28 18.26 -29.18 29.77
CA PRO A 28 19.14 -28.05 30.04
C PRO A 28 20.29 -28.06 29.04
N GLY A 29 20.40 -27.06 28.16
CA GLY A 29 21.65 -26.83 27.45
C GLY A 29 21.60 -26.41 25.97
N ALA A 30 20.45 -26.15 25.38
CA ALA A 30 20.43 -25.48 24.09
C ALA A 30 20.28 -23.97 24.28
N ALA A 31 21.38 -23.22 24.27
CA ALA A 31 21.30 -21.76 24.13
C ALA A 31 20.52 -21.46 22.85
N SER A 32 19.34 -20.87 23.00
CA SER A 32 18.57 -20.36 21.85
C SER A 32 19.47 -19.40 21.09
N ALA A 33 19.69 -19.68 19.80
CA ALA A 33 20.40 -18.75 18.93
C ALA A 33 19.78 -17.36 19.10
N PRO A 34 20.57 -16.30 19.29
CA PRO A 34 20.04 -14.95 19.44
C PRO A 34 19.20 -14.63 18.21
N ALA A 35 17.98 -14.12 18.44
CA ALA A 35 17.16 -13.61 17.36
C ALA A 35 17.98 -12.58 16.58
N PRO A 36 17.99 -12.61 15.23
CA PRO A 36 18.77 -11.66 14.44
C PRO A 36 18.35 -10.24 14.81
N THR A 37 19.25 -9.48 15.41
CA THR A 37 19.10 -8.06 15.70
C THR A 37 19.40 -7.32 14.41
N TRP A 38 18.35 -7.02 13.64
CA TRP A 38 18.47 -6.12 12.48
C TRP A 38 18.73 -4.71 12.99
N SER A 39 19.78 -4.05 12.52
CA SER A 39 19.95 -2.63 12.73
C SER A 39 18.87 -1.86 11.95
N ASP A 40 18.45 -0.69 12.45
CA ASP A 40 17.50 0.18 11.72
C ASP A 40 18.03 0.57 10.32
N GLU A 41 19.35 0.47 10.10
CA GLU A 41 20.01 0.77 8.83
C GLU A 41 19.94 -0.37 7.81
N GLU A 42 19.99 -1.62 8.25
CA GLU A 42 19.97 -2.77 7.35
C GLU A 42 18.55 -3.27 7.07
N GLY A 43 17.67 -3.20 8.05
CA GLY A 43 16.26 -3.62 7.95
C GLY A 43 16.10 -5.10 7.59
N ASN A 44 14.90 -5.65 7.81
CA ASN A 44 14.60 -7.02 7.36
C ASN A 44 14.44 -7.04 5.82
N PRO A 45 15.18 -7.89 5.09
CA PRO A 45 15.02 -8.02 3.63
C PRO A 45 13.61 -8.39 3.16
N ALA A 46 12.76 -8.94 4.03
CA ALA A 46 11.34 -9.15 3.71
C ALA A 46 10.52 -7.86 3.67
N VAL A 47 11.03 -6.74 4.25
CA VAL A 47 10.38 -5.42 4.26
C VAL A 47 11.37 -4.38 3.74
N PRO A 48 11.69 -4.36 2.45
CA PRO A 48 12.74 -3.49 1.89
C PRO A 48 12.26 -2.06 1.66
N ASP A 49 10.96 -1.78 1.70
CA ASP A 49 10.38 -0.50 1.31
C ASP A 49 9.31 -0.03 2.30
N PHE A 50 9.05 1.27 2.30
CA PHE A 50 8.05 1.95 3.14
C PHE A 50 6.62 1.73 2.66
N THR A 51 6.45 1.20 1.45
CA THR A 51 5.16 0.79 0.90
C THR A 51 5.27 -0.60 0.28
N SER A 52 4.18 -1.37 0.27
CA SER A 52 4.07 -2.59 -0.53
C SER A 52 4.03 -2.23 -2.02
N ILE A 53 2.91 -1.76 -2.52
CA ILE A 53 2.78 -1.08 -3.82
C ILE A 53 2.29 0.34 -3.57
N ASN A 54 1.12 0.49 -2.92
CA ASN A 54 0.54 1.75 -2.50
C ASN A 54 0.36 1.82 -0.97
N LEU A 55 0.10 0.68 -0.30
CA LEU A 55 -0.12 0.61 1.14
C LEU A 55 1.18 0.78 1.93
N PRO A 56 1.18 1.56 3.02
CA PRO A 56 2.34 1.69 3.89
C PRO A 56 2.71 0.37 4.55
N THR A 57 4.01 0.18 4.79
CA THR A 57 4.57 -0.91 5.59
C THR A 57 4.95 -0.42 6.99
N THR A 58 5.43 -1.31 7.85
CA THR A 58 5.99 -0.93 9.15
C THR A 58 7.50 -0.67 9.11
N LEU A 59 8.09 -0.47 7.91
CA LEU A 59 9.49 -0.11 7.79
C LEU A 59 9.77 1.23 8.45
N ARG A 60 10.81 1.28 9.26
CA ARG A 60 11.27 2.49 9.92
C ARG A 60 12.25 3.25 9.05
N LEU A 61 12.08 4.56 9.02
CA LEU A 61 13.10 5.45 8.52
C LEU A 61 13.95 5.91 9.72
N PRO A 62 15.27 5.69 9.72
CA PRO A 62 16.14 6.12 10.80
C PRO A 62 16.06 7.64 11.01
N ARG A 63 16.34 8.09 12.23
CA ARG A 63 16.29 9.52 12.58
C ARG A 63 17.18 10.35 11.66
N HIS A 64 16.65 11.49 11.18
CA HIS A 64 17.31 12.43 10.27
C HIS A 64 17.70 11.86 8.91
N LYS A 65 17.17 10.71 8.54
CA LYS A 65 17.35 10.13 7.21
C LYS A 65 16.18 10.51 6.31
N ILE A 66 16.39 10.37 5.01
CA ILE A 66 15.44 10.74 3.97
C ILE A 66 15.23 9.54 3.07
N ALA A 67 14.01 9.38 2.60
CA ALA A 67 13.69 8.48 1.49
C ALA A 67 12.84 9.23 0.47
N PHE A 68 13.03 8.89 -0.79
CA PHE A 68 12.31 9.44 -1.92
C PHE A 68 11.68 8.32 -2.71
N ARG A 69 10.43 8.50 -3.17
CA ARG A 69 9.73 7.56 -4.03
C ARG A 69 9.10 8.27 -5.21
N ILE A 70 9.24 7.65 -6.39
CA ILE A 70 8.49 7.98 -7.60
C ILE A 70 7.49 6.85 -7.83
N THR A 71 6.25 7.20 -8.13
CA THR A 71 5.26 6.29 -8.69
C THR A 71 4.86 6.75 -10.07
N HIS A 72 4.62 5.83 -10.96
CA HIS A 72 4.18 6.13 -12.32
C HIS A 72 3.11 5.10 -12.71
N ARG A 73 1.99 5.57 -13.22
CA ARG A 73 0.90 4.75 -13.74
C ARG A 73 0.55 5.26 -15.12
N PHE A 74 0.73 4.42 -16.12
CA PHE A 74 0.37 4.73 -17.50
C PHE A 74 -1.15 4.77 -17.63
N ALA A 75 -1.70 5.80 -18.29
CA ALA A 75 -3.14 6.03 -18.33
C ALA A 75 -3.89 5.14 -19.34
N ARG A 76 -3.17 4.48 -20.26
CA ARG A 76 -3.76 3.56 -21.23
C ARG A 76 -4.11 2.23 -20.54
N PRO A 77 -5.37 1.77 -20.61
CA PRO A 77 -5.72 0.44 -20.14
C PRO A 77 -5.06 -0.66 -20.99
N LEU A 78 -4.56 -1.70 -20.35
CA LEU A 78 -3.91 -2.83 -21.03
C LEU A 78 -4.89 -3.70 -21.83
N GLY A 79 -6.18 -3.66 -21.53
CA GLY A 79 -7.24 -4.39 -22.23
C GLY A 79 -7.95 -3.57 -23.31
N ASP A 80 -7.46 -2.37 -23.63
CA ASP A 80 -8.06 -1.51 -24.64
C ASP A 80 -7.48 -1.81 -26.03
N GLY A 81 -8.34 -2.20 -26.98
CA GLY A 81 -7.95 -2.65 -28.31
C GLY A 81 -7.39 -4.08 -28.37
N ASP A 82 -6.72 -4.40 -29.45
CA ASP A 82 -6.04 -5.69 -29.62
C ASP A 82 -4.55 -5.61 -29.23
N PHE A 83 -3.81 -6.73 -29.39
CA PHE A 83 -2.39 -6.76 -29.08
C PHE A 83 -1.55 -5.86 -29.99
N GLY A 84 -1.98 -5.67 -31.25
CA GLY A 84 -1.29 -4.77 -32.19
C GLY A 84 -1.43 -3.31 -31.77
N ASP A 85 -2.63 -2.90 -31.31
CA ASP A 85 -2.88 -1.58 -30.76
C ASP A 85 -2.04 -1.34 -29.49
N LEU A 86 -2.01 -2.33 -28.59
CA LEU A 86 -1.21 -2.26 -27.37
C LEU A 86 0.29 -2.14 -27.66
N ALA A 87 0.79 -2.91 -28.62
CA ALA A 87 2.19 -2.84 -29.04
C ALA A 87 2.50 -1.54 -29.78
N GLY A 88 1.58 -1.03 -30.61
CA GLY A 88 1.69 0.24 -31.30
C GLY A 88 1.82 1.43 -30.37
N ASP A 89 1.07 1.43 -29.26
CA ASP A 89 1.16 2.43 -28.19
C ASP A 89 2.28 2.14 -27.18
N PHE A 90 3.16 1.22 -27.53
CA PHE A 90 4.28 0.80 -26.70
C PHE A 90 3.88 0.45 -25.27
N PHE A 91 2.82 -0.38 -25.13
CA PHE A 91 2.26 -0.81 -23.84
C PHE A 91 1.79 0.34 -22.93
N GLY A 92 1.40 1.46 -23.52
CA GLY A 92 0.93 2.66 -22.83
C GLY A 92 2.02 3.68 -22.50
N PHE A 93 3.27 3.45 -22.89
CA PHE A 93 4.36 4.43 -22.67
C PHE A 93 4.12 5.76 -23.39
N ASP A 94 3.42 5.74 -24.52
CA ASP A 94 3.06 6.93 -25.29
C ASP A 94 1.76 7.60 -24.78
N SER A 95 1.13 7.03 -23.72
CA SER A 95 -0.06 7.61 -23.12
C SER A 95 0.29 8.61 -22.03
N GLY A 96 -0.72 9.39 -21.59
CA GLY A 96 -0.60 10.18 -20.37
C GLY A 96 -0.30 9.29 -19.15
N ALA A 97 0.14 9.91 -18.06
CA ALA A 97 0.46 9.18 -16.84
C ALA A 97 0.05 9.93 -15.58
N GLN A 98 -0.31 9.18 -14.54
CA GLN A 98 -0.30 9.69 -13.19
C GLN A 98 1.06 9.42 -12.56
N VAL A 99 1.80 10.51 -12.32
CA VAL A 99 3.12 10.48 -11.68
C VAL A 99 3.00 11.01 -10.27
N GLY A 100 3.65 10.35 -9.32
CA GLY A 100 3.70 10.79 -7.93
C GLY A 100 5.12 10.89 -7.41
N PHE A 101 5.37 11.90 -6.58
CA PHE A 101 6.63 12.14 -5.89
C PHE A 101 6.39 12.18 -4.39
N GLU A 102 7.01 11.25 -3.66
CA GLU A 102 6.96 11.19 -2.20
C GLU A 102 8.34 11.50 -1.63
N LEU A 103 8.36 12.39 -0.65
CA LEU A 103 9.50 12.63 0.20
C LEU A 103 9.14 12.25 1.64
N ARG A 104 9.99 11.44 2.27
CA ARG A 104 9.82 10.93 3.63
C ARG A 104 11.02 11.31 4.48
N TYR A 105 10.78 11.75 5.72
CA TYR A 105 11.78 12.15 6.69
C TYR A 105 11.59 11.45 8.02
N GLY A 106 12.66 10.87 8.57
CA GLY A 106 12.70 10.28 9.91
C GLY A 106 12.88 11.38 10.96
N LEU A 107 11.78 11.73 11.67
CA LEU A 107 11.79 12.80 12.67
C LEU A 107 12.50 12.33 13.95
N ARG A 108 12.16 11.16 14.43
CA ARG A 108 12.75 10.49 15.57
C ARG A 108 12.61 8.97 15.41
N ALA A 109 13.25 8.19 16.29
CA ALA A 109 13.12 6.73 16.24
C ALA A 109 11.64 6.31 16.26
N GLY A 110 11.21 5.60 15.22
CA GLY A 110 9.84 5.13 15.04
C GLY A 110 8.82 6.18 14.57
N THR A 111 9.22 7.44 14.34
CA THR A 111 8.32 8.49 13.81
C THR A 111 8.85 9.01 12.50
N GLN A 112 8.03 8.98 11.48
CA GLN A 112 8.35 9.52 10.16
C GLN A 112 7.21 10.40 9.64
N LEU A 113 7.58 11.43 8.92
CA LEU A 113 6.68 12.36 8.26
C LEU A 113 6.95 12.34 6.76
N GLY A 114 5.99 12.72 5.97
CA GLY A 114 6.23 12.88 4.55
C GLY A 114 5.17 13.68 3.82
N VAL A 115 5.53 14.02 2.60
CA VAL A 115 4.68 14.65 1.62
C VAL A 115 4.69 13.82 0.34
N TYR A 116 3.52 13.64 -0.23
CA TYR A 116 3.33 12.92 -1.48
C TYR A 116 2.48 13.78 -2.41
N ARG A 117 3.02 14.13 -3.57
CA ARG A 117 2.32 14.93 -4.58
C ARG A 117 2.20 14.16 -5.88
N THR A 118 1.01 14.13 -6.46
CA THR A 118 0.72 13.50 -7.74
C THR A 118 0.50 14.53 -8.86
N SER A 119 0.66 14.11 -10.10
CA SER A 119 0.56 14.99 -11.28
C SER A 119 -0.84 15.59 -11.50
N ASP A 120 -1.87 14.94 -10.94
CA ASP A 120 -3.25 15.45 -10.89
C ASP A 120 -3.45 16.56 -9.83
N ARG A 121 -2.33 17.12 -9.30
CA ARG A 121 -2.29 18.20 -8.31
C ARG A 121 -2.82 17.78 -6.93
N THR A 122 -2.91 16.49 -6.63
CA THR A 122 -3.21 15.99 -5.28
C THR A 122 -1.95 16.10 -4.42
N ILE A 123 -2.10 16.62 -3.20
CA ILE A 123 -1.06 16.62 -2.16
C ILE A 123 -1.56 15.86 -0.95
N GLN A 124 -0.82 14.84 -0.53
CA GLN A 124 -1.02 14.12 0.72
C GLN A 124 0.14 14.41 1.68
N LEU A 125 -0.18 14.98 2.82
CA LEU A 125 0.70 15.01 3.99
C LEU A 125 0.45 13.76 4.82
N PHE A 126 1.50 13.15 5.36
CA PHE A 126 1.32 11.98 6.21
C PHE A 126 2.29 11.92 7.37
N ALA A 127 1.88 11.22 8.41
CA ALA A 127 2.69 10.86 9.56
C ALA A 127 2.51 9.37 9.85
N GLN A 128 3.59 8.70 10.21
CA GLN A 128 3.57 7.32 10.68
C GLN A 128 4.33 7.21 11.99
N GLN A 129 3.70 6.55 12.97
CA GLN A 129 4.29 6.29 14.28
C GLN A 129 4.25 4.79 14.56
N ASP A 130 5.41 4.21 14.82
CA ASP A 130 5.51 2.84 15.26
C ASP A 130 4.96 2.69 16.68
N LEU A 131 4.15 1.67 16.86
CA LEU A 131 3.56 1.28 18.14
C LEU A 131 4.18 0.01 18.69
N LEU A 132 4.36 -1.01 17.84
CA LEU A 132 4.97 -2.29 18.19
C LEU A 132 6.02 -2.68 17.15
N GLN A 133 7.09 -3.30 17.59
CA GLN A 133 8.15 -3.79 16.73
C GLN A 133 8.18 -5.32 16.76
N GLN A 134 8.15 -5.94 15.59
CA GLN A 134 8.37 -7.38 15.47
C GLN A 134 9.79 -7.74 15.92
N GLY A 135 9.92 -8.87 16.61
CA GLY A 135 11.16 -9.28 17.29
C GLY A 135 10.99 -9.15 18.81
N ARG A 136 10.49 -8.01 19.30
CA ARG A 136 10.04 -7.84 20.69
C ARG A 136 8.60 -8.29 20.90
N ARG A 137 7.80 -8.28 19.84
CA ARG A 137 6.39 -8.69 19.79
C ARG A 137 6.15 -9.61 18.60
N PRO A 138 5.06 -10.38 18.56
CA PRO A 138 4.76 -11.30 17.46
C PRO A 138 4.54 -10.60 16.11
N ILE A 139 4.12 -9.32 16.14
CA ILE A 139 3.81 -8.50 14.96
C ILE A 139 4.45 -7.12 15.09
N GLY A 140 4.67 -6.47 13.96
CA GLY A 140 4.88 -5.03 13.87
C GLY A 140 3.53 -4.29 13.78
N LEU A 141 3.42 -3.13 14.39
CA LEU A 141 2.23 -2.27 14.34
C LEU A 141 2.66 -0.81 14.27
N ALA A 142 2.03 -0.05 13.38
CA ALA A 142 2.22 1.39 13.27
C ALA A 142 0.87 2.09 13.10
N ALA A 143 0.74 3.29 13.66
CA ALA A 143 -0.34 4.22 13.33
C ALA A 143 0.07 5.04 12.11
N PHE A 144 -0.86 5.26 11.19
CA PHE A 144 -0.67 6.04 9.98
C PHE A 144 -1.79 7.06 9.86
N ALA A 145 -1.44 8.32 9.70
CA ALA A 145 -2.38 9.43 9.54
C ALA A 145 -2.05 10.21 8.27
N THR A 146 -3.08 10.62 7.55
CA THR A 146 -2.95 11.41 6.30
C THR A 146 -3.89 12.60 6.31
N PHE A 147 -3.49 13.62 5.58
CA PHE A 147 -4.33 14.73 5.18
C PHE A 147 -4.06 15.00 3.72
N GLU A 148 -5.06 14.78 2.88
CA GLU A 148 -4.98 14.94 1.44
C GLU A 148 -5.86 16.09 0.99
N GLY A 149 -5.47 16.78 -0.08
CA GLY A 149 -6.31 17.74 -0.76
C GLY A 149 -6.00 17.78 -2.25
N LEU A 150 -7.06 17.96 -3.04
CA LEU A 150 -6.97 18.17 -4.47
C LEU A 150 -6.57 19.61 -4.78
N ASP A 151 -6.19 19.85 -6.02
CA ASP A 151 -5.77 21.17 -6.51
C ASP A 151 -4.76 21.87 -5.57
N ASN A 152 -3.68 21.15 -5.18
CA ASN A 152 -2.65 21.64 -4.26
C ASN A 152 -3.22 22.09 -2.89
N LEU A 153 -4.11 21.30 -2.31
CA LEU A 153 -4.81 21.54 -1.03
C LEU A 153 -5.90 22.63 -1.07
N HIS A 154 -6.27 23.14 -2.25
CA HIS A 154 -7.32 24.15 -2.36
C HIS A 154 -8.72 23.55 -2.40
N ALA A 155 -8.87 22.31 -2.86
CA ALA A 155 -10.14 21.63 -3.01
C ALA A 155 -10.13 20.24 -2.33
N GLU A 156 -11.33 19.70 -2.02
CA GLU A 156 -11.60 18.34 -1.57
C GLU A 156 -10.58 17.78 -0.57
N ARG A 157 -10.80 18.06 0.70
CA ARG A 157 -9.90 17.64 1.78
C ARG A 157 -10.31 16.28 2.33
N SER A 158 -9.43 15.30 2.25
CA SER A 158 -9.67 13.92 2.70
C SER A 158 -8.70 13.55 3.84
N PRO A 159 -9.12 13.69 5.11
CA PRO A 159 -8.36 13.16 6.23
C PRO A 159 -8.45 11.65 6.25
N GLY A 160 -7.37 10.98 6.68
CA GLY A 160 -7.33 9.53 6.80
C GLY A 160 -6.55 9.07 8.03
N ILE A 161 -6.99 7.98 8.64
CA ILE A 161 -6.29 7.28 9.71
C ILE A 161 -6.31 5.78 9.46
N ALA A 162 -5.22 5.10 9.77
CA ALA A 162 -5.13 3.65 9.64
C ALA A 162 -4.17 3.06 10.68
N LEU A 163 -4.34 1.77 10.93
CA LEU A 163 -3.36 0.95 11.64
C LEU A 163 -2.70 0.01 10.63
N VAL A 164 -1.37 0.00 10.61
CA VAL A 164 -0.59 -0.88 9.74
C VAL A 164 -0.03 -2.01 10.59
N ALA A 165 -0.60 -3.20 10.46
CA ALA A 165 -0.07 -4.40 11.08
C ALA A 165 0.79 -5.15 10.07
N SER A 166 1.92 -5.72 10.49
CA SER A 166 2.79 -6.54 9.66
C SER A 166 3.30 -7.77 10.40
N ARG A 167 3.57 -8.82 9.63
CA ARG A 167 4.31 -9.98 10.10
C ARG A 167 5.27 -10.46 9.04
N THR A 168 6.54 -10.59 9.41
CA THR A 168 7.57 -11.21 8.57
C THR A 168 7.76 -12.68 8.94
N PHE A 169 8.02 -13.50 7.95
CA PHE A 169 8.38 -14.92 8.07
C PHE A 169 9.84 -15.06 7.66
N GLY A 170 10.72 -14.93 8.67
CA GLY A 170 12.16 -14.84 8.44
C GLY A 170 12.51 -13.66 7.53
N THR A 171 13.36 -13.92 6.53
CA THR A 171 13.76 -12.96 5.50
C THR A 171 13.05 -13.16 4.16
N HIS A 172 12.10 -14.11 4.10
CA HIS A 172 11.53 -14.57 2.82
C HIS A 172 10.19 -13.95 2.49
N ALA A 173 9.34 -13.70 3.49
CA ALA A 173 8.00 -13.20 3.24
C ALA A 173 7.57 -12.17 4.28
N ALA A 174 6.65 -11.30 3.89
CA ALA A 174 5.94 -10.39 4.77
C ALA A 174 4.48 -10.31 4.37
N VAL A 175 3.59 -10.17 5.35
CA VAL A 175 2.18 -9.89 5.16
C VAL A 175 1.77 -8.65 5.93
N TYR A 176 0.78 -7.94 5.39
CA TYR A 176 0.31 -6.67 5.95
C TYR A 176 -1.21 -6.65 5.99
N ALA A 177 -1.75 -6.05 7.03
CA ALA A 177 -3.16 -5.72 7.15
C ALA A 177 -3.28 -4.26 7.61
N MET A 178 -4.13 -3.49 6.97
CA MET A 178 -4.30 -2.07 7.23
C MET A 178 -5.80 -1.72 7.29
N PRO A 179 -6.49 -1.93 8.42
CA PRO A 179 -7.77 -1.30 8.65
C PRO A 179 -7.60 0.22 8.72
N GLY A 180 -8.47 0.95 8.03
CA GLY A 180 -8.40 2.40 7.98
C GLY A 180 -9.75 3.05 7.71
N TRP A 181 -9.81 4.33 8.04
CA TRP A 181 -10.92 5.22 7.73
C TRP A 181 -10.39 6.42 6.93
N VAL A 182 -11.12 6.81 5.90
CA VAL A 182 -10.82 7.97 5.07
C VAL A 182 -12.09 8.79 4.89
N GLY A 183 -12.00 10.07 5.23
CA GLY A 183 -13.09 11.02 5.04
C GLY A 183 -13.09 11.59 3.62
N ASN A 184 -14.25 12.08 3.22
CA ASN A 184 -14.46 12.79 1.96
C ASN A 184 -14.00 11.99 0.72
N THR A 185 -14.47 10.75 0.62
CA THR A 185 -14.13 9.84 -0.47
C THR A 185 -15.14 9.89 -1.62
N ASN A 186 -16.34 10.47 -1.39
CA ASN A 186 -17.35 10.68 -2.41
C ASN A 186 -17.15 12.04 -3.09
N LEU A 187 -16.49 12.06 -4.24
CA LEU A 187 -16.22 13.30 -4.99
C LEU A 187 -17.42 13.80 -5.81
N ILE A 188 -18.48 13.00 -5.91
CA ILE A 188 -19.68 13.35 -6.72
C ILE A 188 -20.70 14.10 -5.86
N ASP A 189 -20.56 14.02 -4.53
CA ASP A 189 -21.41 14.69 -3.52
C ASP A 189 -22.91 14.57 -3.83
N ALA A 190 -23.35 13.35 -4.17
CA ALA A 190 -24.76 13.07 -4.34
C ALA A 190 -25.47 13.21 -2.99
N ALA A 191 -26.44 14.11 -2.91
CA ALA A 191 -27.15 14.40 -1.68
C ALA A 191 -27.74 13.14 -1.04
N GLY A 192 -27.36 12.85 0.20
CA GLY A 192 -27.82 11.69 0.98
C GLY A 192 -26.93 10.46 0.92
N GLU A 193 -25.82 10.47 0.20
CA GLU A 193 -24.84 9.39 0.21
C GLU A 193 -23.76 9.58 1.28
N GLU A 194 -23.22 8.44 1.78
CA GLU A 194 -22.09 8.47 2.71
C GLU A 194 -20.83 9.02 2.04
N ASN A 195 -20.14 9.90 2.74
CA ASN A 195 -18.94 10.59 2.22
C ASN A 195 -17.63 10.09 2.83
N ASN A 196 -17.67 8.98 3.56
CA ASN A 196 -16.50 8.39 4.20
C ASN A 196 -16.37 6.92 3.80
N SER A 197 -15.15 6.39 3.76
CA SER A 197 -14.91 4.98 3.48
C SER A 197 -14.13 4.31 4.61
N PHE A 198 -14.56 3.10 4.98
CA PHE A 198 -13.78 2.17 5.78
C PHE A 198 -13.13 1.16 4.85
N ILE A 199 -11.82 1.04 4.92
CA ILE A 199 -11.01 0.17 4.08
C ILE A 199 -10.32 -0.91 4.91
N LEU A 200 -10.02 -2.04 4.26
CA LEU A 200 -9.12 -3.05 4.78
C LEU A 200 -8.04 -3.31 3.74
N GLY A 201 -6.90 -2.62 3.87
CA GLY A 201 -5.74 -2.91 3.05
C GLY A 201 -5.15 -4.26 3.42
N LEU A 202 -4.88 -5.10 2.43
CA LEU A 202 -4.20 -6.37 2.57
C LEU A 202 -3.05 -6.41 1.58
N ALA A 203 -1.86 -6.80 2.02
CA ALA A 203 -0.73 -6.99 1.13
C ALA A 203 0.13 -8.18 1.55
N GLY A 204 0.78 -8.77 0.56
CA GLY A 204 1.74 -9.85 0.75
C GLY A 204 2.96 -9.63 -0.13
N ARG A 205 4.13 -9.99 0.38
CA ARG A 205 5.39 -9.95 -0.32
C ARG A 205 6.12 -11.26 -0.14
N LEU A 206 6.60 -11.85 -1.24
CA LEU A 206 7.36 -13.08 -1.26
C LEU A 206 8.67 -12.84 -2.02
N ARG A 207 9.81 -13.06 -1.37
CA ARG A 207 11.12 -13.01 -2.02
C ARG A 207 11.36 -14.27 -2.84
N LEU A 208 11.82 -14.10 -4.06
CA LEU A 208 12.20 -15.16 -5.00
C LEU A 208 13.72 -15.40 -5.03
N GLY A 209 14.47 -14.69 -4.19
CA GLY A 209 15.92 -14.74 -4.13
C GLY A 209 16.46 -13.53 -3.35
N GLU A 210 17.74 -13.20 -3.55
CA GLU A 210 18.36 -12.09 -2.81
C GLU A 210 17.83 -10.71 -3.25
N ALA A 211 17.61 -10.53 -4.55
CA ALA A 211 17.27 -9.23 -5.14
C ALA A 211 15.82 -9.13 -5.62
N TYR A 212 15.09 -10.23 -5.79
CA TYR A 212 13.79 -10.26 -6.44
C TYR A 212 12.66 -10.63 -5.47
N ALA A 213 11.48 -10.06 -5.71
CA ALA A 213 10.27 -10.43 -5.00
C ALA A 213 9.03 -10.23 -5.88
N VAL A 214 7.93 -10.89 -5.49
CA VAL A 214 6.59 -10.61 -5.97
C VAL A 214 5.78 -9.99 -4.84
N VAL A 215 4.89 -9.07 -5.19
CA VAL A 215 4.04 -8.35 -4.24
C VAL A 215 2.61 -8.38 -4.75
N GLY A 216 1.66 -8.64 -3.86
CA GLY A 216 0.23 -8.51 -4.12
C GLY A 216 -0.41 -7.58 -3.11
N GLU A 217 -1.41 -6.83 -3.55
CA GLU A 217 -2.12 -5.85 -2.72
C GLU A 217 -3.59 -5.81 -3.11
N ALA A 218 -4.49 -5.78 -2.13
CA ALA A 218 -5.92 -5.60 -2.33
C ALA A 218 -6.50 -4.70 -1.25
N VAL A 219 -7.38 -3.77 -1.63
CA VAL A 219 -7.99 -2.80 -0.72
C VAL A 219 -9.51 -2.82 -0.89
N PRO A 220 -10.20 -3.82 -0.31
CA PRO A 220 -11.65 -3.79 -0.22
C PRO A 220 -12.14 -2.67 0.69
N ARG A 221 -13.24 -2.05 0.31
CA ARG A 221 -14.01 -1.16 1.17
C ARG A 221 -15.01 -1.98 1.96
N ILE A 222 -14.91 -1.90 3.28
CA ILE A 222 -15.71 -2.71 4.22
C ILE A 222 -16.88 -1.93 4.81
N GLY A 223 -16.94 -0.61 4.60
CA GLY A 223 -18.03 0.26 5.05
C GLY A 223 -17.98 1.64 4.39
N GLY A 224 -19.06 2.41 4.55
CA GLY A 224 -19.20 3.74 4.01
C GLY A 224 -19.40 3.78 2.50
N HIS A 225 -18.93 4.84 1.85
CA HIS A 225 -19.04 5.04 0.41
C HIS A 225 -18.33 3.93 -0.39
N ARG A 226 -19.04 3.28 -1.31
CA ARG A 226 -18.57 2.08 -2.03
C ARG A 226 -18.84 2.15 -3.54
N HIS A 227 -18.75 3.31 -4.12
CA HIS A 227 -19.15 3.49 -5.52
C HIS A 227 -18.35 2.62 -6.52
N GLN A 228 -17.13 2.23 -6.19
CA GLN A 228 -16.24 1.54 -7.13
C GLN A 228 -15.69 0.21 -6.58
N GLY A 229 -15.14 -0.63 -7.46
CA GLY A 229 -14.60 -1.94 -7.13
C GLY A 229 -13.39 -1.91 -6.18
N THR A 230 -13.02 -3.07 -5.63
CA THR A 230 -11.80 -3.25 -4.84
C THR A 230 -10.59 -2.88 -5.68
N GLN A 231 -9.70 -2.03 -5.16
CA GLN A 231 -8.40 -1.82 -5.79
C GLN A 231 -7.53 -3.04 -5.56
N VAL A 232 -6.95 -3.56 -6.65
CA VAL A 232 -6.05 -4.71 -6.65
C VAL A 232 -4.80 -4.37 -7.45
N ASN A 233 -3.64 -4.72 -6.91
CA ASN A 233 -2.35 -4.49 -7.54
C ASN A 233 -1.44 -5.72 -7.40
N PHE A 234 -0.61 -5.96 -8.41
CA PHE A 234 0.48 -6.93 -8.39
C PHE A 234 1.76 -6.25 -8.83
N ALA A 235 2.89 -6.67 -8.29
CA ALA A 235 4.18 -6.14 -8.69
C ALA A 235 5.26 -7.22 -8.70
N PHE A 236 6.19 -7.04 -9.63
CA PHE A 236 7.50 -7.66 -9.62
C PHE A 236 8.52 -6.64 -9.16
N GLU A 237 9.33 -7.00 -8.18
CA GLU A 237 10.24 -6.11 -7.50
C GLU A 237 11.68 -6.56 -7.67
N ARG A 238 12.58 -5.60 -7.86
CA ARG A 238 14.03 -5.79 -7.85
C ARG A 238 14.69 -4.76 -6.94
N ARG A 239 15.49 -5.24 -5.99
CA ARG A 239 16.30 -4.41 -5.11
C ARG A 239 17.74 -4.36 -5.59
N VAL A 240 18.31 -3.15 -5.68
CA VAL A 240 19.71 -2.93 -6.04
C VAL A 240 20.29 -1.84 -5.13
N GLY A 241 21.14 -2.22 -4.21
CA GLY A 241 21.67 -1.29 -3.21
C GLY A 241 20.54 -0.61 -2.42
N GLY A 242 20.60 0.72 -2.28
CA GLY A 242 19.56 1.52 -1.63
C GLY A 242 18.32 1.81 -2.48
N HIS A 243 18.20 1.23 -3.68
CA HIS A 243 17.06 1.38 -4.56
C HIS A 243 16.14 0.16 -4.48
N ASN A 244 14.83 0.42 -4.55
CA ASN A 244 13.81 -0.60 -4.76
C ASN A 244 13.00 -0.25 -6.00
N PHE A 245 13.02 -1.13 -6.97
CA PHE A 245 12.33 -1.01 -8.26
C PHE A 245 11.15 -1.96 -8.29
N GLN A 246 9.96 -1.48 -8.68
CA GLN A 246 8.79 -2.31 -8.89
C GLN A 246 8.19 -2.01 -10.27
N ILE A 247 7.93 -3.04 -11.06
CA ILE A 247 6.98 -2.98 -12.17
C ILE A 247 5.66 -3.51 -11.62
N ASN A 248 4.57 -2.76 -11.78
CA ASN A 248 3.29 -3.12 -11.19
C ASN A 248 2.16 -3.05 -12.21
N PHE A 249 1.13 -3.84 -11.93
CA PHE A 249 -0.12 -3.95 -12.67
C PHE A 249 -1.26 -3.74 -11.66
N GLY A 250 -2.16 -2.84 -11.93
CA GLY A 250 -3.27 -2.55 -11.03
C GLY A 250 -4.51 -2.12 -11.78
N ASN A 251 -5.65 -2.24 -11.13
CA ASN A 251 -6.94 -1.84 -11.69
C ASN A 251 -7.31 -0.38 -11.36
N ALA A 252 -6.33 0.41 -10.89
CA ALA A 252 -6.50 1.83 -10.60
C ALA A 252 -5.20 2.60 -10.81
N LEU A 253 -5.30 3.88 -11.10
CA LEU A 253 -4.17 4.80 -11.20
C LEU A 253 -3.83 5.44 -9.85
N GLY A 254 -4.77 5.42 -8.89
CA GLY A 254 -4.65 6.05 -7.57
C GLY A 254 -3.55 5.42 -6.72
N SER A 255 -2.77 6.25 -6.05
CA SER A 255 -1.61 5.84 -5.27
C SER A 255 -1.50 6.51 -3.89
N THR A 256 -2.27 7.57 -3.61
CA THR A 256 -2.43 8.15 -2.26
C THR A 256 -3.48 7.37 -1.47
N LEU A 257 -3.51 7.52 -0.13
CA LEU A 257 -4.46 6.78 0.70
C LEU A 257 -5.92 7.07 0.33
N ALA A 258 -6.27 8.34 0.08
CA ALA A 258 -7.65 8.68 -0.28
C ALA A 258 -7.99 8.24 -1.70
N GLN A 259 -7.06 8.30 -2.66
CA GLN A 259 -7.26 7.74 -3.99
C GLN A 259 -7.50 6.22 -3.94
N VAL A 260 -6.72 5.50 -3.13
CA VAL A 260 -6.87 4.06 -2.89
C VAL A 260 -8.21 3.75 -2.21
N ALA A 261 -8.64 4.57 -1.25
CA ALA A 261 -9.93 4.40 -0.57
C ALA A 261 -11.12 4.66 -1.50
N ARG A 262 -10.97 5.48 -2.54
CA ARG A 262 -11.99 5.68 -3.58
C ARG A 262 -12.14 4.45 -4.47
N GLY A 263 -11.11 3.62 -4.60
CA GLY A 263 -11.15 2.30 -5.24
C GLY A 263 -10.70 2.26 -6.69
N GLY A 264 -10.79 1.05 -7.26
CA GLY A 264 -10.43 0.78 -8.65
C GLY A 264 -11.36 1.50 -9.63
N GLY A 265 -10.79 2.19 -10.62
CA GLY A 265 -11.53 2.94 -11.63
C GLY A 265 -11.75 4.43 -11.29
N ALA A 266 -11.43 4.87 -10.05
CA ALA A 266 -11.61 6.26 -9.61
C ALA A 266 -10.46 7.15 -10.08
N VAL A 267 -10.39 7.45 -11.36
CA VAL A 267 -9.56 8.56 -11.84
C VAL A 267 -10.44 9.55 -12.61
N ARG A 268 -10.53 10.77 -12.08
CA ARG A 268 -10.89 11.90 -12.96
C ARG A 268 -9.69 12.10 -13.89
N ASN A 269 -9.88 11.79 -15.16
CA ASN A 269 -8.95 12.26 -16.18
C ASN A 269 -8.86 13.78 -16.06
N ALA A 270 -7.71 14.38 -16.36
CA ALA A 270 -7.50 15.83 -16.39
C ALA A 270 -8.57 16.57 -17.22
N ASN A 271 -9.34 15.85 -18.06
CA ASN A 271 -10.44 16.34 -18.88
C ASN A 271 -11.83 16.11 -18.27
N GLY A 272 -11.94 15.70 -16.99
CA GLY A 272 -13.23 15.54 -16.29
C GLY A 272 -14.04 14.30 -16.68
N GLY A 273 -13.52 13.41 -17.54
CA GLY A 273 -14.15 12.15 -17.89
C GLY A 273 -13.96 11.10 -16.77
N GLN A 274 -15.04 10.40 -16.41
CA GLN A 274 -14.92 9.20 -15.57
C GLN A 274 -14.26 8.11 -16.41
N GLY A 275 -13.17 7.52 -15.93
CA GLY A 275 -12.55 6.36 -16.55
C GLY A 275 -13.55 5.20 -16.59
N GLY A 276 -13.54 4.47 -17.69
CA GLY A 276 -14.48 3.45 -18.09
C GLY A 276 -14.84 2.40 -17.03
N GLU A 277 -15.59 1.38 -17.47
CA GLU A 277 -16.25 0.34 -16.66
C GLU A 277 -15.52 -0.07 -15.37
N GLU A 278 -16.22 0.01 -14.26
CA GLU A 278 -15.77 -0.12 -12.87
C GLU A 278 -14.84 -1.32 -12.66
N GLY A 279 -13.57 -1.06 -12.32
CA GLY A 279 -12.64 -2.06 -11.78
C GLY A 279 -12.17 -3.17 -12.73
N ARG A 280 -12.53 -3.12 -14.02
CA ARG A 280 -12.16 -4.14 -15.02
C ARG A 280 -10.93 -3.78 -15.83
N GLN A 281 -10.49 -2.52 -15.80
CA GLN A 281 -9.33 -2.08 -16.56
C GLN A 281 -8.05 -2.29 -15.75
N TRP A 282 -7.01 -2.74 -16.43
CA TRP A 282 -5.69 -2.91 -15.85
C TRP A 282 -4.72 -1.92 -16.46
N TYR A 283 -3.84 -1.41 -15.64
CA TYR A 283 -2.85 -0.40 -16.00
C TYR A 283 -1.46 -0.89 -15.64
N LEU A 284 -0.50 -0.59 -16.51
CA LEU A 284 0.92 -0.76 -16.23
C LEU A 284 1.42 0.41 -15.39
N GLY A 285 2.39 0.15 -14.53
CA GLY A 285 3.08 1.20 -13.78
C GLY A 285 4.41 0.75 -13.24
N PHE A 286 5.10 1.66 -12.60
CA PHE A 286 6.30 1.34 -11.83
C PHE A 286 6.40 2.21 -10.58
N ASN A 287 7.12 1.72 -9.58
CA ASN A 287 7.59 2.49 -8.44
C ASN A 287 9.11 2.41 -8.37
N LEU A 288 9.73 3.51 -7.98
CA LEU A 288 11.14 3.58 -7.66
C LEU A 288 11.30 4.26 -6.31
N THR A 289 11.87 3.55 -5.35
CA THR A 289 12.22 4.12 -4.04
C THR A 289 13.73 4.19 -3.90
N ARG A 290 14.22 5.31 -3.36
CA ARG A 290 15.62 5.51 -2.97
C ARG A 290 15.69 5.88 -1.50
N LYS A 291 16.50 5.15 -0.74
CA LYS A 291 16.83 5.44 0.65
C LYS A 291 18.20 6.12 0.72
N PHE A 292 18.30 7.20 1.50
CA PHE A 292 19.55 7.97 1.67
C PHE A 292 20.05 7.79 3.11
N TYR A 293 20.66 6.63 3.35
CA TYR A 293 21.36 6.30 4.60
C TYR A 293 22.27 5.09 4.43
#